data_e9b07e49c163135ea5d45142f7c76fd8
#
_entry.id   e9b07e49c163135ea5d45142f7c76fd8
#
_cell.length_a   1.000
_cell.length_b   1.000
_cell.length_c   1.000
_cell.angle_alpha   90.00
_cell.angle_beta   90.00
_cell.angle_gamma   90.00
#
_symmetry.space_group_name_H-M   'P 1'
#
loop_
_entity.id
_entity.type
_entity.pdbx_description
1 polymer ?
#
loop_
_entity_poly.entity_id
_entity_poly.type
_entity_poly.pdbx_seq_one_letter_code
_entity_poly.pdbx_strand_id
1 'polypeptide(L)'
;ITLAATFALACSHSWATLTATADRTIIDSNETLQLLVRLDSQALIGEPDFTVIESDFEILSTSRQQQYSRVNGQTQSYTDWNLLLAPKRTGRLLVPSIKYKKDISNAIEITVRKATAASAAGQPVYTETLVDKSELYTQEQLLLTHRLYTSVRLSDLGLDPLQVDDAVVQKVSETQFQKNIGGKNYQVVEIIYALFPQASGKLQIPALRFFAYETSNSRYGGFSARGNRIVRSTDAKTIDVMARPANIDLDNWMPASSISLNQQWSSPLDQLK
;
A
#
# COMPACT_ATOMS: atom_id res chain seq x y z
N ILE A 1 33.42 -57.99 41.63
CA ILE A 1 32.24 -57.66 40.77
C ILE A 1 32.31 -56.16 40.51
N THR A 2 32.87 -55.77 39.35
CA THR A 2 33.02 -54.37 38.92
C THR A 2 31.85 -54.03 38.00
N LEU A 3 30.98 -53.09 38.46
CA LEU A 3 29.83 -52.59 37.70
C LEU A 3 30.28 -51.42 36.85
N ALA A 4 30.38 -51.61 35.51
CA ALA A 4 30.67 -50.56 34.57
C ALA A 4 29.37 -49.81 34.23
N ALA A 5 29.25 -48.57 34.71
CA ALA A 5 28.15 -47.64 34.33
C ALA A 5 28.45 -47.02 32.99
N THR A 6 27.76 -47.44 31.96
CA THR A 6 27.77 -46.82 30.61
C THR A 6 26.94 -45.55 30.65
N PHE A 7 27.58 -44.39 30.59
CA PHE A 7 26.97 -43.06 30.47
C PHE A 7 26.64 -42.81 28.98
N ALA A 8 25.39 -43.01 28.63
CA ALA A 8 24.90 -42.67 27.27
C ALA A 8 24.78 -41.13 27.16
N LEU A 9 25.67 -40.51 26.42
CA LEU A 9 25.50 -39.11 25.98
C LEU A 9 24.32 -39.05 25.02
N ALA A 10 23.17 -38.61 25.51
CA ALA A 10 22.07 -38.18 24.66
C ALA A 10 22.48 -36.89 23.92
N CYS A 11 22.96 -36.99 22.69
CA CYS A 11 23.15 -35.88 21.80
C CYS A 11 21.77 -35.30 21.41
N SER A 12 21.32 -34.27 22.11
CA SER A 12 20.13 -33.52 21.72
C SER A 12 20.40 -32.81 20.37
N HIS A 13 19.93 -33.42 19.30
CA HIS A 13 19.92 -32.79 17.99
C HIS A 13 18.95 -31.60 18.03
N SER A 14 19.47 -30.39 18.21
CA SER A 14 18.72 -29.17 17.97
C SER A 14 18.44 -29.08 16.48
N TRP A 15 17.22 -29.41 16.07
CA TRP A 15 16.77 -29.20 14.69
C TRP A 15 16.54 -27.72 14.51
N ALA A 16 17.07 -27.15 13.45
CA ALA A 16 16.72 -25.80 13.05
C ALA A 16 15.22 -25.75 12.77
N THR A 17 14.53 -24.83 13.37
CA THR A 17 13.08 -24.67 13.19
C THR A 17 12.84 -23.46 12.31
N LEU A 18 12.10 -23.64 11.21
CA LEU A 18 11.62 -22.54 10.39
C LEU A 18 10.22 -22.14 10.89
N THR A 19 10.04 -20.87 11.25
CA THR A 19 8.75 -20.34 11.74
C THR A 19 8.33 -19.14 10.92
N ALA A 20 7.03 -19.01 10.67
CA ALA A 20 6.45 -17.81 10.08
C ALA A 20 5.54 -17.13 11.11
N THR A 21 5.65 -15.81 11.22
CA THR A 21 4.86 -14.98 12.14
C THR A 21 4.40 -13.73 11.40
N ALA A 22 3.11 -13.43 11.44
CA ALA A 22 2.54 -12.21 10.92
C ALA A 22 2.40 -11.18 12.06
N ASP A 23 2.58 -9.88 11.77
CA ASP A 23 2.37 -8.81 12.74
C ASP A 23 0.91 -8.72 13.19
N ARG A 24 -0.02 -9.15 12.33
CA ARG A 24 -1.47 -9.24 12.59
C ARG A 24 -2.13 -10.22 11.62
N THR A 25 -3.29 -10.73 12.00
CA THR A 25 -4.07 -11.70 11.20
C THR A 25 -5.34 -11.08 10.58
N ILE A 26 -5.64 -9.82 10.89
CA ILE A 26 -6.76 -9.07 10.32
C ILE A 26 -6.23 -7.74 9.81
N ILE A 27 -6.44 -7.48 8.52
CA ILE A 27 -6.05 -6.24 7.84
C ILE A 27 -7.17 -5.75 6.93
N ASP A 28 -7.12 -4.46 6.55
CA ASP A 28 -7.97 -3.93 5.50
C ASP A 28 -7.28 -4.04 4.13
N SER A 29 -8.06 -4.05 3.04
CA SER A 29 -7.55 -4.29 1.68
C SER A 29 -6.55 -3.25 1.17
N ASN A 30 -6.48 -2.08 1.80
CA ASN A 30 -5.53 -1.00 1.51
C ASN A 30 -4.35 -0.96 2.48
N GLU A 31 -4.19 -1.98 3.33
CA GLU A 31 -3.09 -2.12 4.29
C GLU A 31 -2.08 -3.16 3.83
N THR A 32 -0.90 -3.10 4.44
CA THR A 32 0.16 -4.09 4.27
C THR A 32 0.31 -4.93 5.53
N LEU A 33 0.82 -6.13 5.37
CA LEU A 33 1.14 -7.10 6.42
C LEU A 33 2.65 -7.29 6.49
N GLN A 34 3.22 -7.28 7.68
CA GLN A 34 4.62 -7.70 7.89
C GLN A 34 4.66 -9.18 8.25
N LEU A 35 5.39 -9.96 7.45
CA LEU A 35 5.62 -11.38 7.68
C LEU A 35 7.10 -11.56 8.06
N LEU A 36 7.34 -12.09 9.25
CA LEU A 36 8.65 -12.55 9.70
C LEU A 36 8.76 -14.05 9.48
N VAL A 37 9.76 -14.46 8.71
CA VAL A 37 10.16 -15.86 8.57
C VAL A 37 11.50 -16.05 9.25
N ARG A 38 11.53 -16.82 10.34
CA ARG A 38 12.72 -17.05 11.17
C ARG A 38 13.20 -18.48 11.04
N LEU A 39 14.48 -18.63 10.81
CA LEU A 39 15.22 -19.88 10.92
C LEU A 39 16.11 -19.81 12.17
N ASP A 40 15.95 -20.75 13.11
CA ASP A 40 16.76 -20.83 14.33
C ASP A 40 18.18 -21.37 14.08
N SER A 41 18.80 -20.88 13.00
CA SER A 41 20.18 -21.15 12.62
C SER A 41 20.67 -20.12 11.59
N GLN A 42 21.95 -20.15 11.25
CA GLN A 42 22.49 -19.36 10.15
C GLN A 42 22.11 -19.96 8.80
N ALA A 43 21.40 -19.20 7.97
CA ALA A 43 21.19 -19.53 6.58
C ALA A 43 22.44 -19.12 5.79
N LEU A 44 23.37 -20.04 5.56
CA LEU A 44 24.62 -19.74 4.85
C LEU A 44 24.42 -19.58 3.34
N ILE A 45 23.52 -20.35 2.72
CA ILE A 45 23.30 -20.39 1.28
C ILE A 45 21.81 -20.52 0.97
N GLY A 46 21.33 -19.67 0.04
CA GLY A 46 19.95 -19.69 -0.46
C GLY A 46 18.97 -18.93 0.41
N GLU A 47 17.76 -18.82 -0.12
CA GLU A 47 16.60 -18.18 0.52
C GLU A 47 15.41 -19.15 0.52
N PRO A 48 14.44 -18.98 1.43
CA PRO A 48 13.18 -19.70 1.36
C PRO A 48 12.45 -19.41 0.05
N ASP A 49 11.64 -20.38 -0.38
CA ASP A 49 10.78 -20.16 -1.54
C ASP A 49 9.55 -19.34 -1.14
N PHE A 50 9.62 -18.03 -1.45
CA PHE A 50 8.53 -17.09 -1.17
C PHE A 50 7.50 -17.01 -2.30
N THR A 51 7.73 -17.65 -3.46
CA THR A 51 6.78 -17.61 -4.60
C THR A 51 5.41 -18.20 -4.24
N VAL A 52 5.38 -19.12 -3.29
CA VAL A 52 4.13 -19.74 -2.77
C VAL A 52 3.18 -18.70 -2.15
N ILE A 53 3.69 -17.54 -1.69
CA ILE A 53 2.90 -16.46 -1.10
C ILE A 53 2.18 -15.65 -2.18
N GLU A 54 2.73 -15.59 -3.39
CA GLU A 54 2.28 -14.70 -4.46
C GLU A 54 0.91 -15.05 -5.02
N SER A 55 0.33 -16.20 -4.67
CA SER A 55 -1.05 -16.54 -5.02
C SER A 55 -2.07 -15.55 -4.43
N ASP A 56 -1.88 -15.16 -3.17
CA ASP A 56 -2.81 -14.34 -2.39
C ASP A 56 -2.27 -12.94 -2.05
N PHE A 57 -0.94 -12.76 -2.08
CA PHE A 57 -0.28 -11.51 -1.72
C PHE A 57 0.74 -11.07 -2.78
N GLU A 58 0.96 -9.78 -2.88
CA GLU A 58 2.08 -9.18 -3.59
C GLU A 58 3.22 -8.92 -2.59
N ILE A 59 4.45 -9.35 -2.92
CA ILE A 59 5.63 -9.10 -2.08
C ILE A 59 6.21 -7.74 -2.48
N LEU A 60 6.02 -6.74 -1.63
CA LEU A 60 6.48 -5.36 -1.89
C LEU A 60 7.96 -5.16 -1.54
N SER A 61 8.47 -5.88 -0.55
CA SER A 61 9.88 -5.88 -0.18
C SER A 61 10.24 -7.10 0.63
N THR A 62 11.50 -7.51 0.52
CA THR A 62 12.11 -8.55 1.33
C THR A 62 13.43 -8.01 1.90
N SER A 63 13.66 -8.23 3.17
CA SER A 63 14.94 -7.93 3.81
C SER A 63 15.39 -9.12 4.64
N ARG A 64 16.70 -9.36 4.67
CA ARG A 64 17.32 -10.46 5.42
C ARG A 64 18.22 -9.91 6.49
N GLN A 65 18.10 -10.42 7.72
CA GLN A 65 18.95 -10.12 8.84
C GLN A 65 19.49 -11.41 9.43
N GLN A 66 20.78 -11.43 9.79
CA GLN A 66 21.41 -12.56 10.48
C GLN A 66 21.96 -12.06 11.80
N GLN A 67 21.68 -12.81 12.86
CA GLN A 67 22.22 -12.55 14.18
C GLN A 67 23.01 -13.76 14.67
N TYR A 68 24.17 -13.45 15.22
CA TYR A 68 25.01 -14.39 15.93
C TYR A 68 25.39 -13.79 17.28
N SER A 69 25.12 -14.50 18.35
CA SER A 69 25.47 -14.09 19.69
C SER A 69 26.06 -15.26 20.46
N ARG A 70 27.14 -15.01 21.20
CA ARG A 70 27.74 -15.99 22.10
C ARG A 70 27.83 -15.39 23.49
N VAL A 71 27.00 -15.93 24.40
CA VAL A 71 26.96 -15.46 25.81
C VAL A 71 27.17 -16.67 26.73
N ASN A 72 28.14 -16.60 27.64
CA ASN A 72 28.43 -17.66 28.59
C ASN A 72 28.68 -19.05 27.98
N GLY A 73 29.30 -19.11 26.80
CA GLY A 73 29.58 -20.38 26.11
C GLY A 73 28.40 -20.92 25.30
N GLN A 74 27.21 -20.36 25.44
CA GLN A 74 26.07 -20.71 24.60
C GLN A 74 26.04 -19.84 23.34
N THR A 75 25.89 -20.50 22.20
CA THR A 75 25.79 -19.82 20.91
C THR A 75 24.32 -19.80 20.50
N GLN A 76 23.80 -18.61 20.23
CA GLN A 76 22.51 -18.39 19.59
C GLN A 76 22.74 -17.78 18.22
N SER A 77 22.15 -18.37 17.19
CA SER A 77 22.18 -17.82 15.84
C SER A 77 20.82 -17.99 15.20
N TYR A 78 20.36 -16.96 14.49
CA TYR A 78 19.14 -17.04 13.70
C TYR A 78 19.26 -16.20 12.44
N THR A 79 18.42 -16.51 11.48
CA THR A 79 18.25 -15.74 10.25
C THR A 79 16.79 -15.35 10.13
N ASP A 80 16.55 -14.07 9.99
CA ASP A 80 15.21 -13.47 9.79
C ASP A 80 15.07 -12.98 8.36
N TRP A 81 13.97 -13.33 7.72
CA TRP A 81 13.48 -12.70 6.50
C TRP A 81 12.22 -11.93 6.85
N ASN A 82 12.27 -10.60 6.65
CA ASN A 82 11.13 -9.72 6.85
C ASN A 82 10.55 -9.39 5.49
N LEU A 83 9.31 -9.77 5.25
CA LEU A 83 8.57 -9.50 4.03
C LEU A 83 7.46 -8.48 4.31
N LEU A 84 7.30 -7.53 3.41
CA LEU A 84 6.15 -6.62 3.40
C LEU A 84 5.20 -7.09 2.30
N LEU A 85 4.00 -7.48 2.69
CA LEU A 85 3.00 -8.09 1.82
C LEU A 85 1.81 -7.17 1.63
N ALA A 86 1.30 -7.04 0.39
CA ALA A 86 0.00 -6.42 0.09
C ALA A 86 -1.01 -7.49 -0.32
N PRO A 87 -2.24 -7.49 0.21
CA PRO A 87 -3.26 -8.46 -0.19
C PRO A 87 -3.73 -8.19 -1.61
N LYS A 88 -3.91 -9.22 -2.43
CA LYS A 88 -4.42 -9.11 -3.81
C LYS A 88 -5.95 -9.09 -3.88
N ARG A 89 -6.64 -9.53 -2.85
CA ARG A 89 -8.12 -9.61 -2.77
C ARG A 89 -8.59 -9.55 -1.31
N THR A 90 -9.88 -9.33 -1.13
CA THR A 90 -10.54 -9.43 0.17
C THR A 90 -10.95 -10.87 0.49
N GLY A 91 -11.27 -11.14 1.76
CA GLY A 91 -11.69 -12.44 2.26
C GLY A 91 -10.60 -13.13 3.08
N ARG A 92 -10.70 -14.45 3.21
CA ARG A 92 -9.67 -15.25 3.87
C ARG A 92 -8.57 -15.58 2.88
N LEU A 93 -7.37 -15.15 3.19
CA LEU A 93 -6.16 -15.39 2.44
C LEU A 93 -5.24 -16.30 3.26
N LEU A 94 -4.37 -17.04 2.58
CA LEU A 94 -3.45 -17.95 3.22
C LEU A 94 -2.01 -17.55 2.91
N VAL A 95 -1.19 -17.36 3.95
CA VAL A 95 0.25 -17.49 3.84
C VAL A 95 0.57 -18.97 3.96
N PRO A 96 0.91 -19.68 2.87
CA PRO A 96 1.17 -21.11 2.90
C PRO A 96 2.43 -21.43 3.71
N SER A 97 2.62 -22.69 4.05
CA SER A 97 3.87 -23.15 4.64
C SER A 97 5.03 -22.90 3.68
N ILE A 98 6.04 -22.19 4.17
CA ILE A 98 7.23 -21.78 3.42
C ILE A 98 8.30 -22.84 3.63
N LYS A 99 8.99 -23.22 2.54
CA LYS A 99 10.03 -24.24 2.58
C LYS A 99 11.41 -23.63 2.46
N TYR A 100 12.32 -24.05 3.33
CA TYR A 100 13.74 -23.78 3.22
C TYR A 100 14.53 -25.06 3.43
N LYS A 101 15.14 -25.61 2.37
CA LYS A 101 15.80 -26.92 2.37
C LYS A 101 14.86 -28.02 2.87
N LYS A 102 15.12 -28.59 4.06
CA LYS A 102 14.28 -29.61 4.72
C LYS A 102 13.28 -29.04 5.70
N ASP A 103 13.43 -27.78 6.10
CA ASP A 103 12.60 -27.13 7.11
C ASP A 103 11.37 -26.50 6.45
N ILE A 104 10.23 -26.59 7.14
CA ILE A 104 8.93 -26.09 6.65
C ILE A 104 8.31 -25.26 7.77
N SER A 105 7.84 -24.06 7.44
CA SER A 105 7.15 -23.20 8.39
C SER A 105 5.69 -23.63 8.61
N ASN A 106 5.07 -23.07 9.64
CA ASN A 106 3.62 -23.06 9.77
C ASN A 106 2.97 -22.21 8.66
N ALA A 107 1.73 -22.51 8.32
CA ALA A 107 0.87 -21.65 7.51
C ALA A 107 0.11 -20.66 8.42
N ILE A 108 -0.30 -19.49 7.87
CA ILE A 108 -1.02 -18.44 8.60
C ILE A 108 -2.23 -17.99 7.78
N GLU A 109 -3.42 -18.03 8.37
CA GLU A 109 -4.62 -17.46 7.78
C GLU A 109 -4.69 -15.96 8.10
N ILE A 110 -4.95 -15.14 7.06
CA ILE A 110 -5.11 -13.70 7.15
C ILE A 110 -6.51 -13.33 6.66
N THR A 111 -7.26 -12.64 7.49
CA THR A 111 -8.57 -12.10 7.12
C THR A 111 -8.41 -10.68 6.56
N VAL A 112 -8.71 -10.49 5.29
CA VAL A 112 -8.65 -9.19 4.60
C VAL A 112 -10.05 -8.64 4.44
N ARG A 113 -10.36 -7.55 5.14
CA ARG A 113 -11.63 -6.85 5.06
C ARG A 113 -11.59 -5.80 3.95
N LYS A 114 -12.76 -5.48 3.40
CA LYS A 114 -12.86 -4.33 2.50
C LYS A 114 -12.59 -3.06 3.31
N ALA A 115 -11.64 -2.25 2.84
CA ALA A 115 -11.37 -0.95 3.43
C ALA A 115 -12.61 -0.07 3.36
N THR A 116 -12.92 0.63 4.44
CA THR A 116 -13.99 1.63 4.50
C THR A 116 -13.44 2.91 5.12
N ALA A 117 -14.05 4.05 4.78
CA ALA A 117 -13.66 5.34 5.39
C ALA A 117 -13.79 5.30 6.93
N ALA A 118 -14.74 4.53 7.46
CA ALA A 118 -14.92 4.34 8.89
C ALA A 118 -13.82 3.49 9.54
N SER A 119 -13.31 2.46 8.84
CA SER A 119 -12.21 1.63 9.35
C SER A 119 -10.85 2.33 9.29
N ALA A 120 -10.71 3.33 8.39
CA ALA A 120 -9.52 4.15 8.28
C ALA A 120 -9.44 5.23 9.37
N ALA A 121 -10.58 5.69 9.89
CA ALA A 121 -10.62 6.71 10.92
C ALA A 121 -9.93 6.22 12.21
N GLY A 122 -8.89 6.96 12.65
CA GLY A 122 -8.09 6.61 13.84
C GLY A 122 -6.79 5.88 13.55
N GLN A 123 -6.58 5.34 12.36
CA GLN A 123 -5.29 4.77 11.95
C GLN A 123 -4.21 5.86 11.85
N PRO A 124 -2.93 5.53 12.14
CA PRO A 124 -1.83 6.51 12.03
C PRO A 124 -1.60 6.97 10.59
N VAL A 125 -1.83 6.12 9.60
CA VAL A 125 -1.70 6.43 8.16
C VAL A 125 -2.81 5.75 7.39
N TYR A 126 -3.58 6.52 6.61
CA TYR A 126 -4.65 5.98 5.75
C TYR A 126 -4.86 6.86 4.51
N THR A 127 -5.61 6.34 3.54
CA THR A 127 -5.91 7.02 2.27
C THR A 127 -7.41 7.23 2.10
N GLU A 128 -7.76 8.21 1.29
CA GLU A 128 -9.13 8.51 0.86
C GLU A 128 -9.14 8.79 -0.64
N THR A 129 -10.16 8.30 -1.34
CA THR A 129 -10.39 8.59 -2.76
C THR A 129 -11.77 9.17 -2.96
N LEU A 130 -11.83 10.35 -3.53
CA LEU A 130 -13.06 11.07 -3.86
C LEU A 130 -13.13 11.30 -5.37
N VAL A 131 -14.34 11.23 -5.91
CA VAL A 131 -14.68 11.64 -7.27
C VAL A 131 -15.84 12.63 -7.20
N ASP A 132 -15.83 13.61 -8.07
CA ASP A 132 -16.89 14.63 -8.14
C ASP A 132 -18.17 14.12 -8.82
N LYS A 133 -18.06 13.05 -9.63
CA LYS A 133 -19.17 12.46 -10.39
C LYS A 133 -19.09 10.94 -10.37
N SER A 134 -20.21 10.26 -10.41
CA SER A 134 -20.30 8.80 -10.59
C SER A 134 -20.59 8.40 -12.03
N GLU A 135 -21.08 9.34 -12.84
CA GLU A 135 -21.38 9.19 -14.27
C GLU A 135 -21.03 10.48 -15.01
N LEU A 136 -20.58 10.36 -16.23
CA LEU A 136 -20.23 11.48 -17.10
C LEU A 136 -20.24 11.05 -18.57
N TYR A 137 -20.17 12.01 -19.48
CA TYR A 137 -20.03 11.74 -20.92
C TYR A 137 -18.58 11.55 -21.33
N THR A 138 -18.35 10.94 -22.49
CA THR A 138 -17.05 10.94 -23.15
C THR A 138 -16.51 12.36 -23.29
N GLN A 139 -15.21 12.56 -23.02
CA GLN A 139 -14.49 13.86 -23.01
C GLN A 139 -14.92 14.84 -21.92
N GLU A 140 -15.90 14.51 -21.08
CA GLU A 140 -16.24 15.32 -19.93
C GLU A 140 -15.17 15.19 -18.83
N GLN A 141 -14.91 16.27 -18.12
CA GLN A 141 -13.96 16.28 -17.01
C GLN A 141 -14.52 15.57 -15.77
N LEU A 142 -13.75 14.64 -15.25
CA LEU A 142 -13.90 14.04 -13.93
C LEU A 142 -12.77 14.52 -13.02
N LEU A 143 -13.08 15.04 -11.85
CA LEU A 143 -12.08 15.34 -10.82
C LEU A 143 -11.94 14.17 -9.86
N LEU A 144 -10.71 13.64 -9.82
CA LEU A 144 -10.31 12.57 -8.91
C LEU A 144 -9.38 13.15 -7.85
N THR A 145 -9.76 13.05 -6.57
CA THR A 145 -8.97 13.51 -5.44
C THR A 145 -8.47 12.32 -4.64
N HIS A 146 -7.16 12.19 -4.50
CA HIS A 146 -6.52 11.27 -3.58
C HIS A 146 -5.95 12.01 -2.39
N ARG A 147 -6.19 11.51 -1.18
CA ARG A 147 -5.64 12.04 0.07
C ARG A 147 -4.91 10.96 0.82
N LEU A 148 -3.72 11.28 1.31
CA LEU A 148 -2.99 10.51 2.31
C LEU A 148 -3.02 11.28 3.62
N TYR A 149 -3.54 10.65 4.66
CA TYR A 149 -3.56 11.17 6.02
C TYR A 149 -2.46 10.51 6.85
N THR A 150 -1.67 11.28 7.56
CA THR A 150 -0.65 10.75 8.48
C THR A 150 -0.61 11.53 9.77
N SER A 151 -0.62 10.82 10.90
CA SER A 151 -0.41 11.39 12.25
C SER A 151 0.98 11.04 12.81
N VAL A 152 1.80 10.33 12.04
CA VAL A 152 3.20 10.00 12.32
C VAL A 152 4.10 10.70 11.31
N ARG A 153 5.37 10.89 11.67
CA ARG A 153 6.33 11.48 10.75
C ARG A 153 6.74 10.47 9.70
N LEU A 154 6.59 10.85 8.44
CA LEU A 154 7.01 10.07 7.27
C LEU A 154 8.20 10.75 6.58
N SER A 155 9.10 9.94 6.04
CA SER A 155 10.16 10.36 5.13
C SER A 155 10.03 9.62 3.80
N ASP A 156 10.65 10.18 2.75
CA ASP A 156 10.72 9.58 1.42
C ASP A 156 9.33 9.18 0.88
N LEU A 157 8.35 10.08 1.08
CA LEU A 157 7.00 9.88 0.55
C LEU A 157 7.05 9.84 -0.99
N GLY A 158 6.64 8.74 -1.55
CA GLY A 158 6.49 8.53 -2.97
C GLY A 158 5.10 8.04 -3.33
N LEU A 159 4.81 8.07 -4.62
CA LEU A 159 3.52 7.73 -5.20
C LEU A 159 3.76 7.03 -6.54
N ASP A 160 3.06 5.94 -6.79
CA ASP A 160 3.04 5.33 -8.11
C ASP A 160 2.35 6.28 -9.12
N PRO A 161 2.79 6.33 -10.39
CA PRO A 161 2.12 7.15 -11.40
C PRO A 161 0.71 6.62 -11.66
N LEU A 162 -0.28 7.53 -11.68
CA LEU A 162 -1.65 7.19 -12.06
C LEU A 162 -1.74 7.00 -13.57
N GLN A 163 -2.10 5.81 -13.99
CA GLN A 163 -2.42 5.47 -15.38
C GLN A 163 -3.84 4.92 -15.43
N VAL A 164 -4.65 5.45 -16.35
CA VAL A 164 -6.04 5.04 -16.55
C VAL A 164 -6.22 4.77 -18.04
N ASP A 165 -6.58 3.53 -18.38
CA ASP A 165 -6.83 3.15 -19.76
C ASP A 165 -8.04 3.92 -20.29
N ASP A 166 -8.01 4.24 -21.57
CA ASP A 166 -9.07 4.99 -22.27
C ASP A 166 -9.40 6.37 -21.64
N ALA A 167 -8.45 7.00 -20.95
CA ALA A 167 -8.60 8.35 -20.43
C ALA A 167 -7.31 9.16 -20.54
N VAL A 168 -7.46 10.45 -20.81
CA VAL A 168 -6.36 11.42 -20.61
C VAL A 168 -6.34 11.81 -19.14
N VAL A 169 -5.18 11.68 -18.50
CA VAL A 169 -4.98 11.99 -17.08
C VAL A 169 -4.05 13.19 -16.95
N GLN A 170 -4.50 14.22 -16.24
CA GLN A 170 -3.72 15.43 -15.96
C GLN A 170 -3.69 15.69 -14.46
N LYS A 171 -2.50 15.82 -13.87
CA LYS A 171 -2.36 16.29 -12.49
C LYS A 171 -2.67 17.78 -12.43
N VAL A 172 -3.65 18.16 -11.62
CA VAL A 172 -4.12 19.55 -11.46
C VAL A 172 -3.38 20.23 -10.32
N SER A 173 -3.30 19.57 -9.16
CA SER A 173 -2.66 20.15 -7.97
C SER A 173 -2.13 19.09 -7.04
N GLU A 174 -1.16 19.51 -6.21
CA GLU A 174 -0.70 18.76 -5.05
C GLU A 174 -0.55 19.75 -3.90
N THR A 175 -1.25 19.51 -2.79
CA THR A 175 -1.27 20.38 -1.63
C THR A 175 -1.05 19.60 -0.36
N GLN A 176 -0.51 20.28 0.66
CA GLN A 176 -0.32 19.71 1.99
C GLN A 176 -0.96 20.63 3.03
N PHE A 177 -1.74 20.06 3.94
CA PHE A 177 -2.38 20.80 5.01
C PHE A 177 -2.56 19.93 6.25
N GLN A 178 -2.96 20.55 7.36
CA GLN A 178 -3.27 19.83 8.59
C GLN A 178 -4.77 19.75 8.81
N LYS A 179 -5.23 18.62 9.32
CA LYS A 179 -6.64 18.39 9.65
C LYS A 179 -6.76 17.68 11.00
N ASN A 180 -7.63 18.20 11.88
CA ASN A 180 -7.98 17.51 13.12
C ASN A 180 -9.18 16.61 12.88
N ILE A 181 -9.05 15.32 13.20
CA ILE A 181 -10.10 14.32 13.05
C ILE A 181 -10.19 13.54 14.35
N GLY A 182 -11.32 13.65 15.03
CA GLY A 182 -11.55 12.96 16.31
C GLY A 182 -10.54 13.32 17.40
N GLY A 183 -10.05 14.56 17.43
CA GLY A 183 -9.06 15.04 18.41
C GLY A 183 -7.60 14.71 18.03
N LYS A 184 -7.35 14.01 16.91
CA LYS A 184 -6.04 13.66 16.42
C LYS A 184 -5.65 14.52 15.22
N ASN A 185 -4.46 15.11 15.24
CA ASN A 185 -3.96 15.92 14.14
C ASN A 185 -3.30 15.05 13.08
N TYR A 186 -3.72 15.25 11.85
CA TYR A 186 -3.17 14.60 10.67
C TYR A 186 -2.53 15.64 9.74
N GLN A 187 -1.36 15.32 9.23
CA GLN A 187 -0.83 15.93 8.01
C GLN A 187 -1.55 15.25 6.84
N VAL A 188 -2.08 16.03 5.91
CA VAL A 188 -2.78 15.54 4.72
C VAL A 188 -2.00 15.94 3.50
N VAL A 189 -1.71 14.96 2.63
CA VAL A 189 -1.23 15.19 1.26
C VAL A 189 -2.40 14.95 0.34
N GLU A 190 -2.83 15.99 -0.38
CA GLU A 190 -3.94 15.92 -1.33
C GLU A 190 -3.41 16.10 -2.74
N ILE A 191 -3.83 15.20 -3.64
CA ILE A 191 -3.49 15.25 -5.06
C ILE A 191 -4.78 15.20 -5.86
N ILE A 192 -4.97 16.18 -6.75
CA ILE A 192 -6.14 16.26 -7.63
C ILE A 192 -5.70 15.99 -9.07
N TYR A 193 -6.41 15.08 -9.71
CA TYR A 193 -6.28 14.77 -11.13
C TYR A 193 -7.57 15.15 -11.86
N ALA A 194 -7.43 15.66 -13.08
CA ALA A 194 -8.50 15.77 -14.05
C ALA A 194 -8.37 14.58 -15.02
N LEU A 195 -9.44 13.82 -15.18
CA LEU A 195 -9.54 12.69 -16.08
C LEU A 195 -10.55 13.04 -17.18
N PHE A 196 -10.21 12.70 -18.43
CA PHE A 196 -11.07 12.91 -19.61
C PHE A 196 -11.22 11.57 -20.34
N PRO A 197 -12.31 10.82 -20.10
CA PRO A 197 -12.55 9.55 -20.76
C PRO A 197 -12.64 9.69 -22.28
N GLN A 198 -12.00 8.79 -23.01
CA GLN A 198 -11.99 8.80 -24.48
C GLN A 198 -12.99 7.81 -25.09
N ALA A 199 -13.45 6.85 -24.32
CA ALA A 199 -14.42 5.84 -24.73
C ALA A 199 -15.61 5.79 -23.76
N SER A 200 -16.80 5.41 -24.26
CA SER A 200 -17.97 5.13 -23.41
C SER A 200 -17.90 3.73 -22.81
N GLY A 201 -18.56 3.54 -21.67
CA GLY A 201 -18.57 2.27 -20.94
C GLY A 201 -18.11 2.43 -19.49
N LYS A 202 -17.49 1.39 -18.93
CA LYS A 202 -16.99 1.39 -17.56
C LYS A 202 -15.53 1.85 -17.52
N LEU A 203 -15.29 3.08 -17.07
CA LEU A 203 -13.94 3.58 -16.80
C LEU A 203 -13.43 2.98 -15.48
N GLN A 204 -12.34 2.21 -15.55
CA GLN A 204 -11.71 1.62 -14.40
C GLN A 204 -10.55 2.51 -13.92
N ILE A 205 -10.69 3.13 -12.76
CA ILE A 205 -9.63 3.92 -12.12
C ILE A 205 -8.93 2.99 -11.12
N PRO A 206 -7.65 2.64 -11.35
CA PRO A 206 -6.94 1.71 -10.48
C PRO A 206 -6.65 2.32 -9.10
N ALA A 207 -6.41 1.46 -8.13
CA ALA A 207 -5.89 1.88 -6.84
C ALA A 207 -4.50 2.48 -6.99
N LEU A 208 -4.25 3.62 -6.34
CA LEU A 208 -2.98 4.32 -6.33
C LEU A 208 -2.21 3.98 -5.06
N ARG A 209 -0.92 3.65 -5.15
CA ARG A 209 -0.10 3.29 -3.98
C ARG A 209 0.77 4.47 -3.54
N PHE A 210 0.65 4.80 -2.26
CA PHE A 210 1.57 5.66 -1.53
C PHE A 210 2.58 4.81 -0.77
N PHE A 211 3.83 5.18 -0.79
CA PHE A 211 4.88 4.54 -0.01
C PHE A 211 5.72 5.59 0.72
N ALA A 212 6.13 5.26 1.92
CA ALA A 212 6.95 6.12 2.77
C ALA A 212 7.72 5.27 3.79
N TYR A 213 8.61 5.91 4.55
CA TYR A 213 9.23 5.30 5.71
C TYR A 213 8.83 6.07 6.97
N GLU A 214 8.50 5.34 8.03
CA GLU A 214 8.28 5.95 9.33
C GLU A 214 9.62 6.46 9.89
N THR A 215 9.65 7.71 10.35
CA THR A 215 10.84 8.25 11.01
C THR A 215 10.82 7.86 12.48
N SER A 216 11.77 7.03 12.91
CA SER A 216 12.00 6.74 14.32
C SER A 216 12.75 7.91 14.96
N ASN A 217 12.19 8.50 16.03
CA ASN A 217 12.94 9.40 16.91
C ASN A 217 13.92 8.56 17.74
N SER A 218 15.09 8.25 17.18
CA SER A 218 16.18 7.71 17.99
C SER A 218 16.66 8.79 18.96
N ARG A 219 16.41 8.62 20.25
CA ARG A 219 16.91 9.50 21.31
C ARG A 219 18.43 9.38 21.53
N TYR A 220 19.12 8.53 20.79
CA TYR A 220 20.56 8.33 20.86
C TYR A 220 21.21 8.64 19.52
N GLY A 221 21.87 9.80 19.44
CA GLY A 221 22.95 10.13 18.51
C GLY A 221 22.62 10.14 17.03
N GLY A 222 22.17 11.27 16.50
CA GLY A 222 22.61 11.84 15.21
C GLY A 222 22.24 11.17 13.88
N PHE A 223 21.77 9.94 13.85
CA PHE A 223 21.36 9.26 12.63
C PHE A 223 19.89 8.85 12.75
N SER A 224 19.02 9.49 11.98
CA SER A 224 17.65 9.02 11.81
C SER A 224 17.70 7.66 11.13
N ALA A 225 17.56 6.59 11.89
CA ALA A 225 17.41 5.26 11.30
C ALA A 225 16.11 5.28 10.45
N ARG A 226 16.22 4.87 9.20
CA ARG A 226 15.07 4.63 8.33
C ARG A 226 14.19 3.59 9.01
N GLY A 227 12.99 3.98 9.41
CA GLY A 227 12.04 3.11 10.09
C GLY A 227 11.36 2.13 9.14
N ASN A 228 10.26 1.53 9.56
CA ASN A 228 9.50 0.58 8.76
C ASN A 228 8.94 1.25 7.51
N ARG A 229 8.99 0.52 6.39
CA ARG A 229 8.32 0.94 5.16
C ARG A 229 6.82 0.82 5.36
N ILE A 230 6.12 1.90 5.07
CA ILE A 230 4.65 1.97 5.05
C ILE A 230 4.21 2.04 3.60
N VAL A 231 3.25 1.19 3.23
CA VAL A 231 2.56 1.28 1.93
C VAL A 231 1.07 1.36 2.20
N ARG A 232 0.39 2.27 1.51
CA ARG A 232 -1.06 2.44 1.56
C ARG A 232 -1.59 2.58 0.15
N SER A 233 -2.65 1.84 -0.14
CA SER A 233 -3.34 1.93 -1.42
C SER A 233 -4.64 2.69 -1.26
N THR A 234 -4.99 3.48 -2.28
CA THR A 234 -6.33 4.06 -2.40
C THR A 234 -7.33 3.02 -2.87
N ASP A 235 -8.63 3.35 -2.81
CA ASP A 235 -9.65 2.49 -3.40
C ASP A 235 -9.69 2.68 -4.92
N ALA A 236 -9.77 1.57 -5.66
CA ALA A 236 -10.13 1.60 -7.07
C ALA A 236 -11.58 2.10 -7.24
N LYS A 237 -11.86 2.82 -8.33
CA LYS A 237 -13.19 3.34 -8.66
C LYS A 237 -13.60 2.88 -10.05
N THR A 238 -14.90 2.65 -10.22
CA THR A 238 -15.51 2.41 -11.51
C THR A 238 -16.51 3.52 -11.78
N ILE A 239 -16.39 4.18 -12.91
CA ILE A 239 -17.21 5.32 -13.32
C ILE A 239 -17.96 4.94 -14.60
N ASP A 240 -19.24 5.30 -14.68
CA ASP A 240 -20.06 5.08 -15.87
C ASP A 240 -19.86 6.22 -16.86
N VAL A 241 -19.33 5.90 -18.06
CA VAL A 241 -19.10 6.87 -19.12
C VAL A 241 -20.15 6.69 -20.21
N MET A 242 -21.01 7.68 -20.37
CA MET A 242 -22.05 7.72 -21.39
C MET A 242 -21.47 8.13 -22.74
N ALA A 243 -21.98 7.52 -23.81
CA ALA A 243 -21.68 7.99 -25.14
C ALA A 243 -22.35 9.35 -25.41
N ARG A 244 -21.73 10.16 -26.28
CA ARG A 244 -22.36 11.37 -26.80
C ARG A 244 -23.76 11.04 -27.38
N PRO A 245 -24.77 11.90 -27.11
CA PRO A 245 -26.08 11.73 -27.75
C PRO A 245 -25.99 11.70 -29.27
N ALA A 246 -26.68 10.75 -29.90
CA ALA A 246 -26.57 10.51 -31.35
C ALA A 246 -27.04 11.67 -32.26
N ASN A 247 -27.83 12.59 -31.68
CA ASN A 247 -28.38 13.76 -32.41
C ASN A 247 -27.49 14.99 -32.36
N ILE A 248 -26.28 14.90 -31.81
CA ILE A 248 -25.31 16.03 -31.69
C ILE A 248 -24.06 15.68 -32.49
N ASP A 249 -23.65 16.56 -33.43
CA ASP A 249 -22.40 16.38 -34.16
C ASP A 249 -21.16 16.59 -33.31
N LEU A 250 -20.03 15.96 -33.71
CA LEU A 250 -18.76 16.08 -33.00
C LEU A 250 -18.28 17.53 -32.85
N ASP A 251 -18.44 18.34 -33.91
CA ASP A 251 -17.99 19.72 -33.94
C ASP A 251 -18.77 20.64 -32.97
N ASN A 252 -19.98 20.22 -32.58
CA ASN A 252 -20.85 20.95 -31.67
C ASN A 252 -20.98 20.28 -30.31
N TRP A 253 -20.19 19.21 -30.06
CA TRP A 253 -20.24 18.49 -28.79
C TRP A 253 -19.37 19.18 -27.74
N MET A 254 -20.00 19.66 -26.68
CA MET A 254 -19.34 20.20 -25.50
C MET A 254 -19.97 19.58 -24.24
N PRO A 255 -19.29 18.60 -23.61
CA PRO A 255 -19.82 17.94 -22.42
C PRO A 255 -19.62 18.85 -21.18
N ALA A 256 -20.57 19.76 -20.98
CA ALA A 256 -20.60 20.67 -19.84
C ALA A 256 -22.01 20.75 -19.29
N SER A 257 -22.15 20.73 -17.95
CA SER A 257 -23.41 20.91 -17.26
C SER A 257 -23.92 22.36 -17.30
N SER A 258 -23.00 23.32 -17.44
CA SER A 258 -23.30 24.75 -17.60
C SER A 258 -22.15 25.45 -18.27
N ILE A 259 -22.47 26.46 -19.09
CA ILE A 259 -21.51 27.34 -19.74
C ILE A 259 -21.89 28.78 -19.36
N SER A 260 -20.93 29.54 -18.85
CA SER A 260 -21.09 30.97 -18.66
C SER A 260 -20.09 31.74 -19.53
N LEU A 261 -20.60 32.68 -20.30
CA LEU A 261 -19.78 33.57 -21.10
C LEU A 261 -19.68 34.93 -20.42
N ASN A 262 -18.49 35.29 -19.97
CA ASN A 262 -18.23 36.62 -19.42
C ASN A 262 -17.48 37.47 -20.48
N GLN A 263 -18.03 38.64 -20.79
CA GLN A 263 -17.47 39.54 -21.74
C GLN A 263 -16.98 40.82 -21.01
N GLN A 264 -15.71 41.12 -21.18
CA GLN A 264 -15.11 42.34 -20.63
C GLN A 264 -14.48 43.15 -21.77
N TRP A 265 -14.95 44.36 -21.95
CA TRP A 265 -14.43 45.27 -22.97
C TRP A 265 -13.44 46.23 -22.34
N SER A 266 -12.33 46.50 -23.00
CA SER A 266 -11.32 47.48 -22.60
C SER A 266 -11.76 48.94 -22.79
N SER A 267 -12.81 49.14 -23.59
CA SER A 267 -13.42 50.48 -23.85
C SER A 267 -14.94 50.33 -23.86
N PRO A 268 -15.70 51.39 -23.52
CA PRO A 268 -17.14 51.42 -23.67
C PRO A 268 -17.59 51.13 -25.10
N LEU A 269 -18.66 50.34 -25.26
CA LEU A 269 -19.16 49.92 -26.59
C LEU A 269 -19.52 51.06 -27.55
N ASP A 270 -19.90 52.22 -27.00
CA ASP A 270 -20.24 53.43 -27.74
C ASP A 270 -19.01 54.14 -28.38
N GLN A 271 -17.79 53.74 -28.00
CA GLN A 271 -16.53 54.27 -28.53
C GLN A 271 -15.90 53.38 -29.61
N LEU A 272 -16.50 52.22 -29.90
CA LEU A 272 -16.08 51.33 -30.96
C LEU A 272 -16.73 51.79 -32.28
N LYS A 273 -15.97 52.52 -33.12
CA LYS A 273 -16.35 52.87 -34.50
C LYS A 273 -15.80 51.87 -35.49
#